data_a2bb2c2b53017e99441db7c41bd94725
#
_entry.id   a2bb2c2b53017e99441db7c41bd94725
#
_cell.length_a   1.000
_cell.length_b   1.000
_cell.length_c   1.000
_cell.angle_alpha   90.00
_cell.angle_beta   90.00
_cell.angle_gamma   90.00
#
_symmetry.space_group_name_H-M   'P 1'
#
loop_
_entity.id
_entity.type
_entity.pdbx_description
1 polymer ?
#
loop_
_entity_poly.entity_id
_entity_poly.type
_entity_poly.pdbx_seq_one_letter_code
_entity_poly.pdbx_strand_id
1 'polypeptide(L)'
;METKMPFLGTLVNFFAVLVCGIIGMLIKKGVPKKISDALVSAMAICVIYIGIDGALEAAPAVPDGAFLSAGLVKILVMVMSLALGTLIGELVDIDGKVNRLGEWLEKKLVKEGERGKFARGFVSCSLLFCVGAMTVNGAFLDAIGKPDILLAKSVIDGIMCVVMASTLGIGCAASSVFVLVYQGALTLVGLFLSDLLPASSITYMSVTGSLIIVLIGTNMLGATKVKTANMTPAIFLPALVAPLILWLIG
;
A
#
# COMPACT_ATOMS: atom_id res chain seq x y z
N MET A 1 23.06 -17.32 3.74
CA MET A 1 22.77 -16.39 4.84
C MET A 1 22.26 -15.13 4.17
N GLU A 2 20.95 -15.06 3.88
CA GLU A 2 20.37 -13.84 3.32
C GLU A 2 20.45 -12.78 4.41
N THR A 3 21.20 -11.72 4.16
CA THR A 3 21.27 -10.55 5.03
C THR A 3 19.88 -9.93 5.08
N LYS A 4 19.14 -10.22 6.14
CA LYS A 4 17.88 -9.51 6.43
C LYS A 4 18.24 -8.04 6.61
N MET A 5 17.89 -7.21 5.66
CA MET A 5 18.03 -5.76 5.75
C MET A 5 16.64 -5.15 5.89
N PRO A 6 16.07 -5.11 7.10
CA PRO A 6 14.81 -4.40 7.32
C PRO A 6 14.98 -2.93 6.90
N PHE A 7 13.90 -2.29 6.48
CA PHE A 7 13.88 -0.93 5.93
C PHE A 7 14.49 -0.74 4.52
N LEU A 8 15.03 -1.77 3.87
CA LEU A 8 15.62 -1.60 2.54
C LEU A 8 14.58 -1.08 1.53
N GLY A 9 13.42 -1.70 1.46
CA GLY A 9 12.34 -1.28 0.57
C GLY A 9 11.82 0.12 0.89
N THR A 10 11.68 0.43 2.18
CA THR A 10 11.28 1.76 2.66
C THR A 10 12.27 2.85 2.24
N LEU A 11 13.57 2.63 2.42
CA LEU A 11 14.61 3.59 2.02
C LEU A 11 14.67 3.75 0.50
N VAL A 12 14.61 2.65 -0.25
CA VAL A 12 14.61 2.71 -1.72
C VAL A 12 13.38 3.48 -2.22
N ASN A 13 12.19 3.28 -1.63
CA ASN A 13 11.01 4.04 -2.01
C ASN A 13 11.13 5.53 -1.69
N PHE A 14 11.66 5.87 -0.52
CA PHE A 14 11.96 7.27 -0.18
C PHE A 14 12.83 7.95 -1.24
N PHE A 15 13.97 7.33 -1.58
CA PHE A 15 14.89 7.90 -2.58
C PHE A 15 14.28 7.92 -3.97
N ALA A 16 13.53 6.91 -4.37
CA ALA A 16 12.84 6.87 -5.65
C ALA A 16 11.86 8.04 -5.80
N VAL A 17 11.00 8.26 -4.80
CA VAL A 17 10.05 9.38 -4.81
C VAL A 17 10.77 10.74 -4.80
N LEU A 18 11.83 10.89 -3.99
CA LEU A 18 12.60 12.13 -3.91
C LEU A 18 13.28 12.47 -5.25
N VAL A 19 14.05 11.53 -5.79
CA VAL A 19 14.82 11.73 -7.02
C VAL A 19 13.89 11.92 -8.21
N CYS A 20 12.89 11.05 -8.35
CA CYS A 20 11.90 11.14 -9.43
C CYS A 20 11.06 12.43 -9.33
N GLY A 21 10.72 12.87 -8.12
CA GLY A 21 10.06 14.14 -7.90
C GLY A 21 10.90 15.34 -8.37
N ILE A 22 12.19 15.33 -8.07
CA ILE A 22 13.14 16.37 -8.57
C ILE A 22 13.23 16.31 -10.10
N ILE A 23 13.37 15.12 -10.69
CA ILE A 23 13.42 14.95 -12.15
C ILE A 23 12.13 15.47 -12.79
N GLY A 24 10.97 15.13 -12.23
CA GLY A 24 9.67 15.61 -12.73
C GLY A 24 9.57 17.13 -12.76
N MET A 25 10.08 17.81 -11.72
CA MET A 25 10.11 19.29 -11.67
C MET A 25 10.93 19.92 -12.80
N LEU A 26 11.96 19.25 -13.29
CA LEU A 26 12.81 19.76 -14.38
C LEU A 26 12.06 19.73 -15.73
N ILE A 27 10.96 19.02 -15.84
CA ILE A 27 10.12 18.96 -17.04
C ILE A 27 9.24 20.22 -17.10
N LYS A 28 9.79 21.33 -17.59
CA LYS A 28 9.19 22.68 -17.57
C LYS A 28 7.81 22.80 -18.22
N LYS A 29 7.48 21.94 -19.20
CA LYS A 29 6.20 21.97 -19.94
C LYS A 29 5.13 21.03 -19.36
N GLY A 30 5.46 20.29 -18.31
CA GLY A 30 4.62 19.19 -17.82
C GLY A 30 4.63 17.98 -18.77
N VAL A 31 4.19 16.85 -18.28
CA VAL A 31 3.92 15.67 -19.12
C VAL A 31 2.58 15.87 -19.80
N PRO A 32 2.48 15.76 -21.13
CA PRO A 32 1.20 15.86 -21.83
C PRO A 32 0.17 14.87 -21.23
N LYS A 33 -1.08 15.32 -21.07
CA LYS A 33 -2.14 14.53 -20.44
C LYS A 33 -2.28 13.14 -21.06
N LYS A 34 -2.18 13.01 -22.38
CA LYS A 34 -2.24 11.74 -23.10
C LYS A 34 -1.15 10.76 -22.64
N ILE A 35 0.09 11.27 -22.42
CA ILE A 35 1.21 10.44 -21.94
C ILE A 35 1.01 10.09 -20.47
N SER A 36 0.57 11.05 -19.65
CA SER A 36 0.26 10.83 -18.24
C SER A 36 -0.82 9.75 -18.08
N ASP A 37 -1.94 9.84 -18.81
CA ASP A 37 -3.03 8.87 -18.74
C ASP A 37 -2.57 7.47 -19.19
N ALA A 38 -1.74 7.40 -20.23
CA ALA A 38 -1.16 6.14 -20.70
C ALA A 38 -0.23 5.50 -19.66
N LEU A 39 0.63 6.30 -19.01
CA LEU A 39 1.51 5.80 -17.93
C LEU A 39 0.71 5.32 -16.72
N VAL A 40 -0.32 6.07 -16.30
CA VAL A 40 -1.20 5.65 -15.20
C VAL A 40 -1.86 4.31 -15.52
N SER A 41 -2.36 4.14 -16.76
CA SER A 41 -2.99 2.90 -17.20
C SER A 41 -2.00 1.74 -17.23
N ALA A 42 -0.77 1.96 -17.71
CA ALA A 42 0.27 0.94 -17.71
C ALA A 42 0.66 0.51 -16.28
N MET A 43 0.83 1.48 -15.36
CA MET A 43 1.12 1.19 -13.95
C MET A 43 -0.04 0.47 -13.28
N ALA A 44 -1.28 0.83 -13.60
CA ALA A 44 -2.47 0.15 -13.08
C ALA A 44 -2.49 -1.35 -13.42
N ILE A 45 -2.10 -1.71 -14.65
CA ILE A 45 -1.99 -3.12 -15.06
C ILE A 45 -0.90 -3.85 -14.26
N CYS A 46 0.26 -3.21 -14.04
CA CYS A 46 1.32 -3.77 -13.20
C CYS A 46 0.83 -3.99 -11.75
N VAL A 47 0.11 -3.03 -11.20
CA VAL A 47 -0.47 -3.13 -9.84
C VAL A 47 -1.47 -4.29 -9.77
N ILE A 48 -2.35 -4.44 -10.77
CA ILE A 48 -3.28 -5.57 -10.84
C ILE A 48 -2.52 -6.90 -10.89
N TYR A 49 -1.48 -7.00 -11.73
CA TYR A 49 -0.66 -8.19 -11.82
C TYR A 49 -0.02 -8.55 -10.47
N ILE A 50 0.63 -7.60 -9.80
CA ILE A 50 1.25 -7.81 -8.47
C ILE A 50 0.20 -8.27 -7.44
N GLY A 51 -0.99 -7.67 -7.49
CA GLY A 51 -2.09 -8.06 -6.60
C GLY A 51 -2.59 -9.48 -6.87
N ILE A 52 -2.71 -9.89 -8.13
CA ILE A 52 -3.11 -11.25 -8.51
C ILE A 52 -2.02 -12.25 -8.10
N ASP A 53 -0.76 -11.97 -8.41
CA ASP A 53 0.38 -12.83 -8.09
C ASP A 53 0.45 -13.10 -6.58
N GLY A 54 0.40 -12.07 -5.76
CA GLY A 54 0.39 -12.22 -4.30
C GLY A 54 -0.88 -12.91 -3.75
N ALA A 55 -2.04 -12.74 -4.39
CA ALA A 55 -3.27 -13.45 -3.99
C ALA A 55 -3.22 -14.95 -4.33
N LEU A 56 -2.42 -15.34 -5.31
CA LEU A 56 -2.20 -16.75 -5.69
C LEU A 56 -1.16 -17.46 -4.83
N GLU A 57 -0.51 -16.78 -3.89
CA GLU A 57 0.44 -17.39 -2.96
C GLU A 57 -0.16 -18.67 -2.31
N ALA A 58 0.67 -19.70 -2.14
CA ALA A 58 0.24 -21.00 -1.64
C ALA A 58 -0.44 -20.86 -0.27
N ALA A 59 -1.52 -21.60 -0.08
CA ALA A 59 -2.19 -21.66 1.22
C ALA A 59 -1.26 -22.30 2.26
N PRO A 60 -1.17 -21.74 3.48
CA PRO A 60 -0.47 -22.40 4.58
C PRO A 60 -1.06 -23.77 4.88
N ALA A 61 -0.21 -24.68 5.37
CA ALA A 61 -0.68 -26.02 5.78
C ALA A 61 -1.74 -25.91 6.89
N VAL A 62 -2.70 -26.81 6.85
CA VAL A 62 -3.69 -26.99 7.90
C VAL A 62 -3.27 -28.17 8.81
N PRO A 63 -3.80 -28.26 10.05
CA PRO A 63 -3.53 -29.39 10.93
C PRO A 63 -3.83 -30.75 10.28
N ASP A 64 -3.07 -31.78 10.63
CA ASP A 64 -3.34 -33.14 10.19
C ASP A 64 -4.71 -33.60 10.72
N GLY A 65 -5.55 -34.18 9.84
CA GLY A 65 -6.89 -34.58 10.18
C GLY A 65 -7.96 -33.49 10.07
N ALA A 66 -7.59 -32.25 9.70
CA ALA A 66 -8.57 -31.18 9.49
C ALA A 66 -9.58 -31.58 8.39
N PHE A 67 -10.86 -31.32 8.62
CA PHE A 67 -11.92 -31.64 7.65
C PHE A 67 -12.02 -30.63 6.49
N LEU A 68 -11.33 -29.47 6.59
CA LEU A 68 -11.25 -28.48 5.53
C LEU A 68 -9.87 -28.50 4.86
N SER A 69 -9.88 -28.39 3.53
CA SER A 69 -8.62 -28.24 2.78
C SER A 69 -7.96 -26.88 3.04
N ALA A 70 -6.63 -26.83 2.93
CA ALA A 70 -5.86 -25.59 3.05
C ALA A 70 -6.36 -24.46 2.12
N GLY A 71 -6.77 -24.81 0.88
CA GLY A 71 -7.35 -23.86 -0.06
C GLY A 71 -8.67 -23.27 0.42
N LEU A 72 -9.55 -24.08 1.02
CA LEU A 72 -10.82 -23.60 1.55
C LEU A 72 -10.62 -22.72 2.80
N VAL A 73 -9.71 -23.10 3.69
CA VAL A 73 -9.32 -22.28 4.85
C VAL A 73 -8.81 -20.92 4.39
N LYS A 74 -7.92 -20.88 3.36
CA LYS A 74 -7.44 -19.63 2.76
C LYS A 74 -8.60 -18.74 2.29
N ILE A 75 -9.56 -19.31 1.56
CA ILE A 75 -10.72 -18.56 1.06
C ILE A 75 -11.56 -18.02 2.23
N LEU A 76 -11.84 -18.83 3.26
CA LEU A 76 -12.62 -18.42 4.42
C LEU A 76 -11.94 -17.29 5.20
N VAL A 77 -10.63 -17.41 5.45
CA VAL A 77 -9.86 -16.34 6.12
C VAL A 77 -9.92 -15.05 5.31
N MET A 78 -9.72 -15.12 3.98
CA MET A 78 -9.80 -13.95 3.10
C MET A 78 -11.18 -13.30 3.14
N VAL A 79 -12.25 -14.06 2.94
CA VAL A 79 -13.62 -13.55 2.89
C VAL A 79 -14.01 -12.90 4.22
N MET A 80 -13.75 -13.57 5.33
CA MET A 80 -14.06 -13.04 6.66
C MET A 80 -13.26 -11.78 6.96
N SER A 81 -11.97 -11.80 6.65
CA SER A 81 -11.08 -10.64 6.90
C SER A 81 -11.48 -9.44 6.04
N LEU A 82 -11.79 -9.65 4.75
CA LEU A 82 -12.24 -8.56 3.87
C LEU A 82 -13.59 -8.01 4.32
N ALA A 83 -14.56 -8.89 4.65
CA ALA A 83 -15.89 -8.43 5.05
C ALA A 83 -15.83 -7.65 6.38
N LEU A 84 -15.23 -8.22 7.41
CA LEU A 84 -15.14 -7.59 8.72
C LEU A 84 -14.24 -6.35 8.69
N GLY A 85 -13.09 -6.42 8.00
CA GLY A 85 -12.15 -5.31 7.92
C GLY A 85 -12.72 -4.12 7.16
N THR A 86 -13.44 -4.37 6.07
CA THR A 86 -14.14 -3.31 5.33
C THR A 86 -15.23 -2.69 6.18
N LEU A 87 -16.02 -3.50 6.90
CA LEU A 87 -17.05 -3.00 7.81
C LEU A 87 -16.44 -2.09 8.89
N ILE A 88 -15.36 -2.53 9.54
CA ILE A 88 -14.66 -1.75 10.55
C ILE A 88 -14.14 -0.44 9.94
N GLY A 89 -13.49 -0.52 8.77
CA GLY A 89 -12.92 0.66 8.12
C GLY A 89 -13.96 1.67 7.64
N GLU A 90 -15.12 1.22 7.15
CA GLU A 90 -16.24 2.09 6.78
C GLU A 90 -16.85 2.75 8.03
N LEU A 91 -17.02 2.02 9.13
CA LEU A 91 -17.52 2.58 10.39
C LEU A 91 -16.55 3.63 10.97
N VAL A 92 -15.25 3.41 10.83
CA VAL A 92 -14.20 4.33 11.29
C VAL A 92 -14.01 5.50 10.33
N ASP A 93 -14.42 5.36 9.05
CA ASP A 93 -14.19 6.32 7.95
C ASP A 93 -12.70 6.68 7.82
N ILE A 94 -11.86 5.67 7.59
CA ILE A 94 -10.40 5.84 7.46
C ILE A 94 -10.07 6.75 6.29
N ASP A 95 -10.73 6.55 5.14
CA ASP A 95 -10.55 7.36 3.92
C ASP A 95 -10.84 8.85 4.21
N GLY A 96 -11.96 9.14 4.87
CA GLY A 96 -12.29 10.50 5.27
C GLY A 96 -11.32 11.11 6.29
N LYS A 97 -10.77 10.30 7.21
CA LYS A 97 -9.74 10.77 8.16
C LYS A 97 -8.44 11.10 7.46
N VAL A 98 -8.02 10.26 6.50
CA VAL A 98 -6.81 10.49 5.70
C VAL A 98 -6.97 11.75 4.85
N ASN A 99 -8.12 11.93 4.21
CA ASN A 99 -8.40 13.14 3.44
C ASN A 99 -8.39 14.40 4.32
N ARG A 100 -9.01 14.35 5.51
CA ARG A 100 -8.97 15.46 6.49
C ARG A 100 -7.55 15.77 6.98
N LEU A 101 -6.73 14.73 7.20
CA LEU A 101 -5.31 14.92 7.53
C LEU A 101 -4.59 15.64 6.38
N GLY A 102 -4.85 15.24 5.13
CA GLY A 102 -4.32 15.88 3.95
C GLY A 102 -4.69 17.37 3.89
N GLU A 103 -5.97 17.69 4.05
CA GLU A 103 -6.46 19.09 4.08
C GLU A 103 -5.85 19.90 5.23
N TRP A 104 -5.69 19.30 6.41
CA TRP A 104 -5.06 19.95 7.56
C TRP A 104 -3.57 20.24 7.30
N LEU A 105 -2.83 19.29 6.72
CA LEU A 105 -1.44 19.50 6.31
C LEU A 105 -1.34 20.60 5.27
N GLU A 106 -2.27 20.63 4.30
CA GLU A 106 -2.35 21.70 3.31
C GLU A 106 -2.49 23.08 3.97
N LYS A 107 -3.46 23.23 4.88
CA LYS A 107 -3.69 24.48 5.59
C LYS A 107 -2.49 24.94 6.44
N LYS A 108 -1.74 23.98 6.99
CA LYS A 108 -0.64 24.28 7.92
C LYS A 108 0.70 24.56 7.23
N LEU A 109 0.97 23.88 6.12
CA LEU A 109 2.29 23.91 5.46
C LEU A 109 2.39 24.95 4.34
N VAL A 110 1.27 25.51 3.87
CA VAL A 110 1.26 26.38 2.69
C VAL A 110 0.77 27.79 3.02
N LYS A 111 1.61 28.80 2.70
CA LYS A 111 1.27 30.21 2.86
C LYS A 111 0.20 30.65 1.87
N GLU A 112 -0.65 31.63 2.28
CA GLU A 112 -1.66 32.24 1.39
C GLU A 112 -0.98 32.85 0.16
N GLY A 113 -1.32 32.34 -1.01
CA GLY A 113 -0.73 32.75 -2.29
C GLY A 113 -0.01 31.64 -3.06
N GLU A 114 0.65 30.69 -2.36
CA GLU A 114 1.26 29.51 -2.97
C GLU A 114 0.49 28.22 -2.68
N ARG A 115 -0.61 28.34 -1.92
CA ARG A 115 -1.43 27.25 -1.39
C ARG A 115 -1.95 26.25 -2.42
N GLY A 116 -1.92 26.59 -3.71
CA GLY A 116 -2.57 25.75 -4.71
C GLY A 116 -1.74 24.61 -5.29
N LYS A 117 -0.43 24.77 -5.48
CA LYS A 117 0.39 23.78 -6.19
C LYS A 117 1.19 22.87 -5.27
N PHE A 118 1.93 23.45 -4.32
CA PHE A 118 2.75 22.67 -3.38
C PHE A 118 1.89 21.72 -2.57
N ALA A 119 0.85 22.23 -1.96
CA ALA A 119 0.00 21.45 -1.07
C ALA A 119 -0.76 20.36 -1.82
N ARG A 120 -1.31 20.68 -3.00
CA ARG A 120 -1.91 19.63 -3.84
C ARG A 120 -0.91 18.56 -4.21
N GLY A 121 0.32 18.94 -4.62
CA GLY A 121 1.37 17.99 -4.93
C GLY A 121 1.76 17.14 -3.72
N PHE A 122 2.03 17.78 -2.58
CA PHE A 122 2.40 17.09 -1.35
C PHE A 122 1.30 16.12 -0.87
N VAL A 123 0.07 16.61 -0.73
CA VAL A 123 -1.05 15.81 -0.23
C VAL A 123 -1.41 14.69 -1.20
N SER A 124 -1.57 15.01 -2.50
CA SER A 124 -1.93 13.99 -3.49
C SER A 124 -0.89 12.89 -3.59
N CYS A 125 0.41 13.22 -3.61
CA CYS A 125 1.48 12.23 -3.65
C CYS A 125 1.59 11.47 -2.33
N SER A 126 1.47 12.14 -1.17
CA SER A 126 1.49 11.47 0.14
C SER A 126 0.36 10.46 0.26
N LEU A 127 -0.86 10.83 -0.15
CA LEU A 127 -1.99 9.92 -0.15
C LEU A 127 -1.80 8.77 -1.14
N LEU A 128 -1.40 9.09 -2.38
CA LEU A 128 -1.21 8.08 -3.42
C LEU A 128 -0.16 7.04 -3.03
N PHE A 129 0.95 7.48 -2.44
CA PHE A 129 2.09 6.60 -2.14
C PHE A 129 1.97 5.90 -0.78
N CYS A 130 1.24 6.48 0.17
CA CYS A 130 1.12 5.92 1.53
C CYS A 130 -0.18 5.16 1.76
N VAL A 131 -1.28 5.58 1.12
CA VAL A 131 -2.59 4.97 1.34
C VAL A 131 -2.77 3.80 0.39
N GLY A 132 -2.68 2.60 0.94
CA GLY A 132 -2.98 1.40 0.18
C GLY A 132 -2.37 0.15 0.80
N ALA A 133 -2.97 -0.98 0.49
CA ALA A 133 -2.55 -2.28 0.97
C ALA A 133 -1.11 -2.63 0.57
N MET A 134 -0.68 -2.18 -0.61
CA MET A 134 0.69 -2.43 -1.09
C MET A 134 1.74 -1.80 -0.17
N THR A 135 1.47 -0.62 0.40
CA THR A 135 2.38 0.04 1.36
C THR A 135 2.39 -0.72 2.68
N VAL A 136 1.21 -1.06 3.21
CA VAL A 136 1.10 -1.76 4.49
C VAL A 136 1.71 -3.15 4.40
N ASN A 137 1.29 -3.95 3.42
CA ASN A 137 1.79 -5.31 3.21
C ASN A 137 3.30 -5.31 2.90
N GLY A 138 3.73 -4.40 2.02
CA GLY A 138 5.14 -4.25 1.67
C GLY A 138 6.01 -3.87 2.87
N ALA A 139 5.53 -2.96 3.74
CA ALA A 139 6.27 -2.57 4.94
C ALA A 139 6.39 -3.72 5.96
N PHE A 140 5.35 -4.54 6.11
CA PHE A 140 5.42 -5.75 6.94
C PHE A 140 6.40 -6.78 6.40
N LEU A 141 6.41 -7.02 5.09
CA LEU A 141 7.35 -7.94 4.45
C LEU A 141 8.79 -7.39 4.48
N ASP A 142 8.97 -6.09 4.28
CA ASP A 142 10.27 -5.41 4.42
C ASP A 142 10.84 -5.58 5.85
N ALA A 143 9.98 -5.52 6.87
CA ALA A 143 10.35 -5.77 8.26
C ALA A 143 10.98 -7.16 8.48
N ILE A 144 10.45 -8.18 7.81
CA ILE A 144 10.97 -9.56 7.90
C ILE A 144 12.08 -9.87 6.87
N GLY A 145 12.56 -8.85 6.15
CA GLY A 145 13.65 -8.97 5.18
C GLY A 145 13.20 -9.42 3.78
N LYS A 146 11.93 -9.23 3.42
CA LYS A 146 11.37 -9.47 2.07
C LYS A 146 10.95 -8.13 1.44
N PRO A 147 11.88 -7.32 0.88
CA PRO A 147 11.59 -5.98 0.40
C PRO A 147 10.92 -5.93 -0.98
N ASP A 148 10.72 -7.07 -1.66
CA ASP A 148 10.35 -7.16 -3.08
C ASP A 148 9.13 -6.30 -3.44
N ILE A 149 8.08 -6.32 -2.61
CA ILE A 149 6.86 -5.52 -2.84
C ILE A 149 7.17 -4.03 -2.77
N LEU A 150 7.95 -3.57 -1.78
CA LEU A 150 8.31 -2.15 -1.70
C LEU A 150 9.30 -1.74 -2.78
N LEU A 151 10.18 -2.63 -3.25
CA LEU A 151 11.07 -2.37 -4.38
C LEU A 151 10.26 -2.19 -5.67
N ALA A 152 9.31 -3.09 -5.96
CA ALA A 152 8.40 -2.95 -7.10
C ALA A 152 7.57 -1.65 -6.97
N LYS A 153 7.05 -1.37 -5.78
CA LYS A 153 6.33 -0.13 -5.48
C LYS A 153 7.19 1.11 -5.72
N SER A 154 8.47 1.08 -5.36
CA SER A 154 9.39 2.21 -5.55
C SER A 154 9.50 2.63 -7.02
N VAL A 155 9.49 1.67 -7.93
CA VAL A 155 9.48 1.96 -9.37
C VAL A 155 8.16 2.63 -9.79
N ILE A 156 7.03 2.09 -9.32
CA ILE A 156 5.70 2.61 -9.63
C ILE A 156 5.54 4.03 -9.08
N ASP A 157 5.85 4.23 -7.80
CA ASP A 157 5.76 5.53 -7.12
C ASP A 157 6.70 6.55 -7.77
N GLY A 158 7.92 6.14 -8.16
CA GLY A 158 8.87 6.99 -8.87
C GLY A 158 8.32 7.49 -10.20
N ILE A 159 7.81 6.60 -11.05
CA ILE A 159 7.20 6.97 -12.35
C ILE A 159 6.01 7.91 -12.14
N MET A 160 5.12 7.58 -11.20
CA MET A 160 3.97 8.42 -10.88
C MET A 160 4.41 9.78 -10.32
N CYS A 161 5.47 9.81 -9.51
CA CYS A 161 6.01 11.05 -8.96
C CYS A 161 6.58 11.97 -10.05
N VAL A 162 7.28 11.44 -11.07
CA VAL A 162 7.73 12.23 -12.23
C VAL A 162 6.55 12.91 -12.93
N VAL A 163 5.50 12.12 -13.21
CA VAL A 163 4.29 12.63 -13.87
C VAL A 163 3.63 13.74 -13.05
N MET A 164 3.41 13.50 -11.77
CA MET A 164 2.75 14.48 -10.90
C MET A 164 3.61 15.71 -10.63
N ALA A 165 4.91 15.54 -10.40
CA ALA A 165 5.82 16.63 -10.11
C ALA A 165 6.01 17.57 -11.32
N SER A 166 5.88 17.06 -12.53
CA SER A 166 5.92 17.89 -13.76
C SER A 166 4.80 18.93 -13.82
N THR A 167 3.68 18.70 -13.14
CA THR A 167 2.52 19.59 -13.10
C THR A 167 2.34 20.27 -11.74
N LEU A 168 2.53 19.54 -10.65
CA LEU A 168 2.29 20.01 -9.27
C LEU A 168 3.56 20.52 -8.55
N GLY A 169 4.74 20.27 -9.13
CA GLY A 169 6.00 20.85 -8.67
C GLY A 169 6.59 20.16 -7.43
N ILE A 170 7.35 20.94 -6.63
CA ILE A 170 8.19 20.43 -5.53
C ILE A 170 7.42 19.74 -4.40
N GLY A 171 6.12 20.00 -4.27
CA GLY A 171 5.29 19.33 -3.28
C GLY A 171 5.30 17.81 -3.43
N CYS A 172 5.38 17.31 -4.68
CA CYS A 172 5.47 15.88 -4.95
C CYS A 172 6.81 15.29 -4.46
N ALA A 173 7.93 15.98 -4.67
CA ALA A 173 9.22 15.53 -4.13
C ALA A 173 9.23 15.56 -2.59
N ALA A 174 8.63 16.59 -1.98
CA ALA A 174 8.53 16.71 -0.53
C ALA A 174 7.69 15.59 0.13
N SER A 175 6.77 14.95 -0.61
CA SER A 175 6.00 13.82 -0.11
C SER A 175 6.87 12.60 0.24
N SER A 176 8.11 12.52 -0.29
CA SER A 176 9.07 11.47 0.06
C SER A 176 9.33 11.39 1.56
N VAL A 177 9.39 12.54 2.26
CA VAL A 177 9.56 12.58 3.71
C VAL A 177 8.37 11.94 4.42
N PHE A 178 7.15 12.20 3.94
CA PHE A 178 5.94 11.58 4.50
C PHE A 178 5.94 10.06 4.22
N VAL A 179 6.37 9.65 3.03
CA VAL A 179 6.53 8.23 2.68
C VAL A 179 7.51 7.55 3.64
N LEU A 180 8.68 8.15 3.89
CA LEU A 180 9.68 7.61 4.82
C LEU A 180 9.11 7.44 6.24
N VAL A 181 8.45 8.47 6.76
CA VAL A 181 7.88 8.44 8.12
C VAL A 181 6.77 7.40 8.22
N TYR A 182 5.84 7.40 7.26
CA TYR A 182 4.69 6.50 7.29
C TYR A 182 5.09 5.03 7.07
N GLN A 183 5.86 4.73 6.02
CA GLN A 183 6.34 3.37 5.75
C GLN A 183 7.31 2.91 6.84
N GLY A 184 8.21 3.79 7.29
CA GLY A 184 9.13 3.48 8.38
C GLY A 184 8.40 3.13 9.68
N ALA A 185 7.34 3.85 10.03
CA ALA A 185 6.50 3.53 11.18
C ALA A 185 5.82 2.16 11.00
N LEU A 186 5.29 1.86 9.80
CA LEU A 186 4.69 0.55 9.51
C LEU A 186 5.72 -0.58 9.57
N THR A 187 6.94 -0.36 9.05
CA THR A 187 8.02 -1.35 9.12
C THR A 187 8.46 -1.59 10.57
N LEU A 188 8.52 -0.54 11.41
CA LEU A 188 8.76 -0.70 12.85
C LEU A 188 7.66 -1.53 13.52
N VAL A 189 6.40 -1.22 13.26
CA VAL A 189 5.27 -2.02 13.76
C VAL A 189 5.39 -3.47 13.27
N GLY A 190 5.74 -3.67 11.99
CA GLY A 190 5.96 -4.99 11.41
C GLY A 190 7.06 -5.78 12.11
N LEU A 191 8.17 -5.14 12.48
CA LEU A 191 9.26 -5.78 13.26
C LEU A 191 8.77 -6.29 14.61
N PHE A 192 7.98 -5.49 15.33
CA PHE A 192 7.43 -5.92 16.63
C PHE A 192 6.38 -7.01 16.48
N LEU A 193 5.54 -6.96 15.44
CA LEU A 193 4.49 -7.95 15.23
C LEU A 193 5.03 -9.27 14.64
N SER A 194 6.08 -9.22 13.83
CA SER A 194 6.65 -10.42 13.19
C SER A 194 7.08 -11.49 14.18
N ASP A 195 7.54 -11.07 15.37
CA ASP A 195 7.93 -11.99 16.45
C ASP A 195 6.75 -12.56 17.22
N LEU A 196 5.55 -11.93 17.10
CA LEU A 196 4.35 -12.33 17.82
C LEU A 196 3.39 -13.15 16.95
N LEU A 197 3.48 -13.04 15.61
CA LEU A 197 2.51 -13.65 14.70
C LEU A 197 3.05 -14.95 14.10
N PRO A 198 2.22 -16.02 14.05
CA PRO A 198 2.55 -17.23 13.30
C PRO A 198 2.81 -16.91 11.82
N ALA A 199 3.74 -17.60 11.19
CA ALA A 199 4.05 -17.43 9.76
C ALA A 199 2.82 -17.64 8.86
N SER A 200 1.92 -18.54 9.23
CA SER A 200 0.63 -18.75 8.54
C SER A 200 -0.24 -17.48 8.53
N SER A 201 -0.33 -16.79 9.67
CA SER A 201 -1.07 -15.52 9.75
C SER A 201 -0.49 -14.44 8.84
N ILE A 202 0.84 -14.35 8.76
CA ILE A 202 1.54 -13.41 7.87
C ILE A 202 1.21 -13.72 6.40
N THR A 203 1.21 -15.00 6.01
CA THR A 203 0.82 -15.39 4.64
C THR A 203 -0.62 -15.01 4.34
N TYR A 204 -1.58 -15.25 5.24
CA TYR A 204 -2.97 -14.84 5.04
C TYR A 204 -3.13 -13.32 4.99
N MET A 205 -2.36 -12.56 5.77
CA MET A 205 -2.30 -11.09 5.69
C MET A 205 -1.80 -10.63 4.32
N SER A 206 -0.73 -11.25 3.81
CA SER A 206 -0.17 -10.98 2.49
C SER A 206 -1.22 -11.21 1.39
N VAL A 207 -1.86 -12.37 1.40
CA VAL A 207 -2.91 -12.74 0.43
C VAL A 207 -4.10 -11.77 0.48
N THR A 208 -4.59 -11.45 1.69
CA THR A 208 -5.72 -10.51 1.86
C THR A 208 -5.36 -9.11 1.37
N GLY A 209 -4.16 -8.63 1.71
CA GLY A 209 -3.64 -7.35 1.24
C GLY A 209 -3.51 -7.31 -0.29
N SER A 210 -3.08 -8.40 -0.90
CA SER A 210 -2.91 -8.51 -2.35
C SER A 210 -4.23 -8.35 -3.12
N LEU A 211 -5.36 -8.84 -2.58
CA LEU A 211 -6.68 -8.61 -3.17
C LEU A 211 -7.06 -7.11 -3.15
N ILE A 212 -6.70 -6.38 -2.11
CA ILE A 212 -6.92 -4.94 -2.04
C ILE A 212 -6.02 -4.22 -3.06
N ILE A 213 -4.81 -4.72 -3.33
CA ILE A 213 -3.93 -4.19 -4.39
C ILE A 213 -4.60 -4.31 -5.76
N VAL A 214 -5.29 -5.42 -6.06
CA VAL A 214 -6.08 -5.55 -7.30
C VAL A 214 -7.11 -4.43 -7.42
N LEU A 215 -7.85 -4.13 -6.34
CA LEU A 215 -8.82 -3.02 -6.32
C LEU A 215 -8.17 -1.65 -6.51
N ILE A 216 -6.97 -1.43 -5.97
CA ILE A 216 -6.21 -0.19 -6.22
C ILE A 216 -5.91 -0.06 -7.71
N GLY A 217 -5.44 -1.11 -8.36
CA GLY A 217 -5.18 -1.11 -9.80
C GLY A 217 -6.45 -0.84 -10.63
N THR A 218 -7.60 -1.43 -10.27
CA THR A 218 -8.88 -1.16 -10.95
C THR A 218 -9.38 0.26 -10.72
N ASN A 219 -9.16 0.84 -9.53
CA ASN A 219 -9.41 2.26 -9.27
C ASN A 219 -8.53 3.17 -10.14
N MET A 220 -7.24 2.84 -10.30
CA MET A 220 -6.32 3.59 -11.16
C MET A 220 -6.75 3.56 -12.64
N LEU A 221 -7.35 2.48 -13.11
CA LEU A 221 -7.95 2.39 -14.46
C LEU A 221 -9.27 3.16 -14.56
N GLY A 222 -9.82 3.64 -13.45
CA GLY A 222 -11.15 4.25 -13.42
C GLY A 222 -12.29 3.25 -13.56
N ALA A 223 -12.00 1.94 -13.52
CA ALA A 223 -13.01 0.88 -13.62
C ALA A 223 -13.85 0.77 -12.34
N THR A 224 -13.28 1.11 -11.20
CA THR A 224 -13.97 1.14 -9.90
C THR A 224 -13.70 2.46 -9.17
N LYS A 225 -14.47 2.72 -8.10
CA LYS A 225 -14.30 3.88 -7.21
C LYS A 225 -14.45 3.45 -5.75
N VAL A 226 -13.74 2.40 -5.36
CA VAL A 226 -13.80 1.83 -4.02
C VAL A 226 -12.88 2.62 -3.09
N LYS A 227 -13.33 2.93 -1.89
CA LYS A 227 -12.51 3.53 -0.83
C LYS A 227 -11.55 2.48 -0.24
N THR A 228 -10.48 2.19 -0.96
CA THR A 228 -9.52 1.15 -0.58
C THR A 228 -8.82 1.41 0.76
N ALA A 229 -8.73 2.68 1.18
CA ALA A 229 -8.23 3.03 2.51
C ALA A 229 -9.11 2.46 3.63
N ASN A 230 -10.44 2.40 3.44
CA ASN A 230 -11.36 1.79 4.41
C ASN A 230 -11.20 0.25 4.49
N MET A 231 -10.54 -0.37 3.51
CA MET A 231 -10.27 -1.81 3.55
C MET A 231 -8.96 -2.15 4.29
N THR A 232 -8.15 -1.17 4.70
CA THR A 232 -6.87 -1.40 5.39
C THR A 232 -6.98 -2.30 6.63
N PRO A 233 -8.00 -2.21 7.50
CA PRO A 233 -8.12 -3.12 8.64
C PRO A 233 -8.20 -4.59 8.25
N ALA A 234 -8.70 -4.92 7.05
CA ALA A 234 -8.78 -6.28 6.58
C ALA A 234 -7.42 -6.97 6.46
N ILE A 235 -6.34 -6.21 6.28
CA ILE A 235 -4.97 -6.75 6.18
C ILE A 235 -4.53 -7.37 7.50
N PHE A 236 -4.98 -6.82 8.64
CA PHE A 236 -4.56 -7.26 9.97
C PHE A 236 -5.48 -8.34 10.55
N LEU A 237 -6.72 -8.43 10.09
CA LEU A 237 -7.69 -9.40 10.60
C LEU A 237 -7.29 -10.86 10.44
N PRO A 238 -6.56 -11.30 9.42
CA PRO A 238 -6.07 -12.67 9.35
C PRO A 238 -5.24 -13.09 10.56
N ALA A 239 -4.57 -12.17 11.25
CA ALA A 239 -3.85 -12.45 12.49
C ALA A 239 -4.76 -12.99 13.60
N LEU A 240 -6.05 -12.65 13.58
CA LEU A 240 -7.06 -13.10 14.53
C LEU A 240 -7.95 -14.21 13.94
N VAL A 241 -8.37 -14.05 12.70
CA VAL A 241 -9.32 -14.95 12.02
C VAL A 241 -8.69 -16.30 11.70
N ALA A 242 -7.42 -16.32 11.24
CA ALA A 242 -6.77 -17.56 10.86
C ALA A 242 -6.56 -18.51 12.04
N PRO A 243 -6.01 -18.10 13.20
CA PRO A 243 -5.90 -18.96 14.36
C PRO A 243 -7.28 -19.47 14.86
N LEU A 244 -8.30 -18.62 14.81
CA LEU A 244 -9.67 -19.01 15.21
C LEU A 244 -10.23 -20.10 14.30
N ILE A 245 -10.13 -19.94 12.99
CA ILE A 245 -10.58 -20.95 12.03
C ILE A 245 -9.78 -22.24 12.20
N LEU A 246 -8.44 -22.16 12.31
CA LEU A 246 -7.58 -23.32 12.50
C LEU A 246 -7.91 -24.06 13.79
N TRP A 247 -8.24 -23.37 14.87
CA TRP A 247 -8.68 -23.97 16.13
C TRP A 247 -10.04 -24.68 16.03
N LEU A 248 -10.96 -24.14 15.22
CA LEU A 248 -12.29 -24.72 15.01
C LEU A 248 -12.27 -26.00 14.15
N ILE A 249 -11.23 -26.20 13.32
CA ILE A 249 -11.17 -27.32 12.38
C ILE A 249 -10.18 -28.42 12.80
N GLY A 250 -9.34 -28.18 13.80
CA GLY A 250 -8.36 -29.14 14.38
C GLY A 250 -8.75 -29.57 15.74
#